data_d62118cca9bcc634edbbc9bbe243cc02
#
_entry.id   d62118cca9bcc634edbbc9bbe243cc02
#
_cell.length_a   1.000
_cell.length_b   1.000
_cell.length_c   1.000
_cell.angle_alpha   90.00
_cell.angle_beta   90.00
_cell.angle_gamma   90.00
#
_symmetry.space_group_name_H-M   'P 1'
#
loop_
_entity.id
_entity.type
_entity.pdbx_description
1 polymer ?
#
loop_
_entity_poly.entity_id
_entity_poly.type
_entity_poly.pdbx_seq_one_letter_code
_entity_poly.pdbx_strand_id
1 'polypeptide(L)'
;VSDHVIRSGDRAAFLAGLRELIDFLTAHPALAVPRYASFAVLVDAPDSAARRDGVESVAAPLGVPTEDTGRGYFHARRDFGPISYAVVGVPPEERQ
;
A
#
# COMPACT_ATOMS: atom_id res chain seq x y z
N VAL A 1 -19.06 7.00 11.46
CA VAL A 1 -18.75 6.48 10.11
C VAL A 1 -17.69 7.36 9.49
N SER A 2 -16.64 6.73 9.02
CA SER A 2 -15.54 7.41 8.37
C SER A 2 -15.83 7.64 6.89
N ASP A 3 -15.58 8.85 6.43
CA ASP A 3 -15.69 9.18 5.01
C ASP A 3 -14.31 9.05 4.36
N HIS A 4 -13.92 7.83 4.08
CA HIS A 4 -12.67 7.60 3.37
C HIS A 4 -12.90 6.68 2.18
N VAL A 5 -12.02 6.79 1.20
CA VAL A 5 -11.99 5.92 0.03
C VAL A 5 -10.61 5.29 -0.05
N ILE A 6 -10.56 3.97 -0.11
CA ILE A 6 -9.31 3.26 -0.35
C ILE A 6 -9.19 3.06 -1.86
N ARG A 7 -8.13 3.61 -2.44
CA ARG A 7 -7.88 3.47 -3.87
C ARG A 7 -7.26 2.12 -4.14
N SER A 8 -8.06 1.21 -4.63
CA SER A 8 -7.63 -0.15 -4.89
C SER A 8 -7.86 -0.50 -6.36
N GLY A 9 -7.12 -1.49 -6.84
CA GLY A 9 -7.27 -2.00 -8.18
C GLY A 9 -8.04 -3.31 -8.20
N ASP A 10 -8.04 -3.95 -9.35
CA ASP A 10 -8.65 -5.26 -9.54
C ASP A 10 -7.75 -6.31 -8.86
N ARG A 11 -8.24 -6.87 -7.77
CA ARG A 11 -7.47 -7.82 -6.97
C ARG A 11 -7.08 -9.06 -7.77
N ALA A 12 -8.02 -9.63 -8.52
CA ALA A 12 -7.74 -10.86 -9.29
C ALA A 12 -6.68 -10.61 -10.35
N ALA A 13 -6.78 -9.48 -11.06
CA ALA A 13 -5.81 -9.12 -12.09
C ALA A 13 -4.43 -8.85 -11.48
N PHE A 14 -4.39 -8.18 -10.33
CA PHE A 14 -3.12 -7.89 -9.65
C PHE A 14 -2.42 -9.18 -9.22
N LEU A 15 -3.15 -10.09 -8.61
CA LEU A 15 -2.58 -11.37 -8.16
C LEU A 15 -2.14 -12.24 -9.34
N ALA A 16 -2.93 -12.26 -10.42
CA ALA A 16 -2.56 -12.99 -11.62
C ALA A 16 -1.27 -12.44 -12.24
N GLY A 17 -1.15 -11.10 -12.28
CA GLY A 17 0.06 -10.46 -12.79
C GLY A 17 1.30 -10.77 -11.96
N LEU A 18 1.16 -10.77 -10.63
CA LEU A 18 2.26 -11.14 -9.75
C LEU A 18 2.70 -12.59 -9.96
N ARG A 19 1.75 -13.51 -10.12
CA ARG A 19 2.07 -14.91 -10.37
C ARG A 19 2.79 -15.08 -11.71
N GLU A 20 2.34 -14.36 -12.73
CA GLU A 20 2.98 -14.38 -14.04
C GLU A 20 4.43 -13.87 -13.95
N LEU A 21 4.65 -12.79 -13.21
CA LEU A 21 5.99 -12.25 -13.01
C LEU A 21 6.88 -13.23 -12.26
N ILE A 22 6.38 -13.86 -11.21
CA ILE A 22 7.13 -14.86 -10.45
C ILE A 22 7.54 -16.01 -11.36
N ASP A 23 6.62 -16.52 -12.16
CA ASP A 23 6.91 -17.64 -13.07
C ASP A 23 7.94 -17.25 -14.11
N PHE A 24 7.83 -16.04 -14.65
CA PHE A 24 8.78 -15.54 -15.62
C PHE A 24 10.19 -15.43 -15.04
N LEU A 25 10.32 -14.84 -13.86
CA LEU A 25 11.62 -14.69 -13.19
C LEU A 25 12.21 -16.04 -12.81
N THR A 26 11.36 -16.99 -12.41
CA THR A 26 11.81 -18.34 -12.09
C THR A 26 12.36 -19.04 -13.32
N ALA A 27 11.75 -18.84 -14.49
CA ALA A 27 12.19 -19.44 -15.75
C ALA A 27 13.42 -18.75 -16.32
N HIS A 28 13.75 -17.54 -15.86
CA HIS A 28 14.87 -16.76 -16.37
C HIS A 28 15.83 -16.36 -15.25
N PRO A 29 16.56 -17.34 -14.67
CA PRO A 29 17.39 -17.07 -13.49
C PRO A 29 18.54 -16.07 -13.72
N ALA A 30 18.90 -15.83 -14.99
CA ALA A 30 19.92 -14.82 -15.30
C ALA A 30 19.38 -13.40 -15.35
N LEU A 31 18.06 -13.23 -15.34
CA LEU A 31 17.45 -11.91 -15.34
C LEU A 31 17.55 -11.30 -13.94
N ALA A 32 18.12 -10.09 -13.86
CA ALA A 32 18.29 -9.42 -12.58
C ALA A 32 16.94 -9.04 -11.97
N VAL A 33 16.85 -9.16 -10.66
CA VAL A 33 15.64 -8.74 -9.91
C VAL A 33 15.92 -7.42 -9.20
N PRO A 34 14.89 -6.63 -8.94
CA PRO A 34 15.05 -5.38 -8.18
C PRO A 34 15.58 -5.66 -6.79
N ARG A 35 16.38 -4.74 -6.25
CA ARG A 35 16.84 -4.83 -4.88
C ARG A 35 15.67 -4.71 -3.91
N TYR A 36 14.71 -3.85 -4.25
CA TYR A 36 13.51 -3.63 -3.46
C TYR A 36 12.31 -3.54 -4.39
N ALA A 37 11.15 -3.93 -3.89
CA ALA A 37 9.88 -3.65 -4.54
C ALA A 37 8.91 -3.15 -3.48
N SER A 38 8.20 -2.07 -3.79
CA SER A 38 7.26 -1.47 -2.87
C SER A 38 5.92 -1.27 -3.55
N PHE A 39 4.86 -1.78 -2.92
CA PHE A 39 3.50 -1.59 -3.39
C PHE A 39 2.78 -0.71 -2.38
N ALA A 40 2.00 0.24 -2.88
CA ALA A 40 1.30 1.18 -2.00
C ALA A 40 -0.16 1.31 -2.39
N VAL A 41 -1.00 1.41 -1.38
CA VAL A 41 -2.42 1.70 -1.52
C VAL A 41 -2.63 3.07 -0.90
N LEU A 42 -3.40 3.92 -1.58
CA LEU A 42 -3.67 5.27 -1.12
C LEU A 42 -5.06 5.36 -0.49
N VAL A 43 -5.15 6.14 0.57
CA VAL A 43 -6.41 6.45 1.24
C VAL A 43 -6.70 7.93 1.04
N ASP A 44 -7.87 8.23 0.51
CA ASP A 44 -8.38 9.58 0.32
C ASP A 44 -9.44 9.87 1.35
N ALA A 45 -9.29 10.98 2.07
CA ALA A 45 -10.33 11.47 2.96
C ALA A 45 -10.09 12.95 3.23
N PRO A 46 -11.18 13.75 3.36
CA PRO A 46 -11.03 15.20 3.54
C PRO A 46 -10.48 15.60 4.90
N ASP A 47 -10.77 14.84 5.95
CA ASP A 47 -10.25 15.19 7.27
C ASP A 47 -9.27 14.13 7.78
N SER A 48 -8.44 14.55 8.74
CA SER A 48 -7.36 13.69 9.23
C SER A 48 -7.86 12.47 9.98
N ALA A 49 -8.97 12.60 10.72
CA ALA A 49 -9.51 11.46 11.45
C ALA A 49 -9.99 10.37 10.49
N ALA A 50 -10.67 10.75 9.42
CA ALA A 50 -11.13 9.80 8.41
C ALA A 50 -9.94 9.16 7.66
N ARG A 51 -8.89 9.94 7.38
CA ARG A 51 -7.67 9.38 6.76
C ARG A 51 -7.03 8.34 7.67
N ARG A 52 -6.91 8.68 8.95
CA ARG A 52 -6.35 7.74 9.93
C ARG A 52 -7.15 6.45 9.99
N ASP A 53 -8.49 6.58 10.06
CA ASP A 53 -9.36 5.40 10.08
C ASP A 53 -9.18 4.54 8.84
N GLY A 54 -9.05 5.17 7.67
CA GLY A 54 -8.82 4.46 6.43
C GLY A 54 -7.49 3.69 6.43
N VAL A 55 -6.43 4.33 6.91
CA VAL A 55 -5.12 3.68 7.03
C VAL A 55 -5.19 2.53 8.03
N GLU A 56 -5.84 2.73 9.18
CA GLU A 56 -5.99 1.69 10.19
C GLU A 56 -6.76 0.48 9.69
N SER A 57 -7.75 0.70 8.81
CA SER A 57 -8.52 -0.40 8.25
C SER A 57 -7.66 -1.35 7.41
N VAL A 58 -6.58 -0.85 6.82
CA VAL A 58 -5.61 -1.66 6.07
C VAL A 58 -4.50 -2.16 6.99
N ALA A 59 -4.04 -1.33 7.92
CA ALA A 59 -2.97 -1.68 8.84
C ALA A 59 -3.34 -2.85 9.75
N ALA A 60 -4.60 -2.92 10.18
CA ALA A 60 -5.04 -3.98 11.09
C ALA A 60 -4.82 -5.39 10.52
N PRO A 61 -5.29 -5.70 9.31
CA PRO A 61 -5.01 -7.02 8.73
C PRO A 61 -3.53 -7.24 8.41
N LEU A 62 -2.76 -6.15 8.19
CA LEU A 62 -1.31 -6.26 8.02
C LEU A 62 -0.58 -6.58 9.33
N GLY A 63 -1.24 -6.33 10.47
CA GLY A 63 -0.63 -6.57 11.76
C GLY A 63 0.43 -5.56 12.14
N VAL A 64 0.32 -4.33 11.65
CA VAL A 64 1.29 -3.25 11.90
C VAL A 64 0.56 -2.02 12.42
N PRO A 65 1.25 -1.14 13.16
CA PRO A 65 0.64 0.08 13.66
C PRO A 65 0.50 1.13 12.56
N THR A 66 -0.47 2.03 12.75
CA THR A 66 -0.59 3.24 11.95
C THR A 66 0.31 4.31 12.55
N GLU A 67 1.11 4.94 11.72
CA GLU A 67 2.00 6.01 12.16
C GLU A 67 1.55 7.34 11.61
N ASP A 68 1.60 8.36 12.45
CA ASP A 68 1.35 9.74 12.07
C ASP A 68 2.70 10.34 11.71
N THR A 69 2.91 10.64 10.44
CA THR A 69 4.19 11.15 9.96
C THR A 69 4.19 12.68 9.84
N GLY A 70 3.12 13.33 10.31
CA GLY A 70 3.01 14.78 10.33
C GLY A 70 2.29 15.34 9.11
N ARG A 71 1.80 16.56 9.22
CA ARG A 71 1.13 17.30 8.15
C ARG A 71 -0.12 16.60 7.61
N GLY A 72 -0.77 15.77 8.42
CA GLY A 72 -1.96 15.05 8.02
C GLY A 72 -1.70 13.77 7.24
N TYR A 73 -0.46 13.31 7.19
CA TYR A 73 -0.09 12.04 6.56
C TYR A 73 -0.15 10.92 7.58
N PHE A 74 -0.68 9.77 7.17
CA PHE A 74 -0.70 8.56 7.98
C PHE A 74 -0.14 7.42 7.13
N HIS A 75 0.49 6.46 7.78
CA HIS A 75 1.26 5.45 7.07
C HIS A 75 1.29 4.16 7.87
N ALA A 76 1.25 3.04 7.17
CA ALA A 76 1.52 1.73 7.75
C ALA A 76 2.20 0.89 6.68
N ARG A 77 3.14 0.04 7.09
CA ARG A 77 3.90 -0.76 6.15
C ARG A 77 4.28 -2.09 6.76
N ARG A 78 4.23 -3.13 5.96
CA ARG A 78 4.76 -4.43 6.34
C ARG A 78 5.73 -4.90 5.26
N ASP A 79 6.89 -5.39 5.69
CA ASP A 79 7.91 -5.92 4.80
C ASP A 79 7.78 -7.44 4.68
N PHE A 80 7.96 -7.94 3.47
CA PHE A 80 8.02 -9.37 3.16
C PHE A 80 9.39 -9.59 2.51
N GLY A 81 10.44 -9.63 3.34
CA GLY A 81 11.80 -9.60 2.83
C GLY A 81 12.07 -8.26 2.15
N PRO A 82 12.59 -8.26 0.90
CA PRO A 82 12.85 -7.02 0.17
C PRO A 82 11.59 -6.39 -0.45
N ILE A 83 10.42 -7.01 -0.29
CA ILE A 83 9.16 -6.52 -0.85
C ILE A 83 8.34 -5.93 0.28
N SER A 84 7.79 -4.74 0.09
CA SER A 84 6.96 -4.11 1.10
C SER A 84 5.57 -3.80 0.57
N TYR A 85 4.60 -3.83 1.48
CA TYR A 85 3.23 -3.40 1.21
C TYR A 85 2.92 -2.27 2.18
N ALA A 86 2.51 -1.15 1.64
CA ALA A 86 2.23 0.05 2.44
C ALA A 86 0.86 0.61 2.14
N VAL A 87 0.31 1.30 3.12
CA VAL A 87 -0.90 2.10 2.95
C VAL A 87 -0.56 3.50 3.41
N VAL A 88 -0.98 4.50 2.63
CA VAL A 88 -0.66 5.91 2.90
C VAL A 88 -1.92 6.74 2.80
N GLY A 89 -2.18 7.53 3.84
CA GLY A 89 -3.23 8.53 3.83
C GLY A 89 -2.61 9.88 3.50
N VAL A 90 -3.05 10.50 2.41
CA VAL A 90 -2.48 11.74 1.89
C VAL A 90 -3.51 12.85 2.00
N PRO A 91 -3.14 14.03 2.57
CA PRO A 91 -4.07 15.16 2.66
C PRO A 91 -4.52 15.64 1.29
N PRO A 92 -5.75 16.17 1.17
CA PRO A 92 -6.28 16.60 -0.14
C PRO A 92 -5.40 17.60 -0.88
N GLU A 93 -4.79 18.53 -0.18
CA GLU A 93 -3.96 19.58 -0.79
C GLU A 93 -2.70 19.04 -1.46
N GLU A 94 -2.29 17.82 -1.14
CA GLU A 94 -1.09 17.22 -1.70
C GLU A 94 -1.38 16.36 -2.94
N ARG A 95 -2.66 16.22 -3.29
CA ARG A 95 -3.06 15.37 -4.43
C ARG A 95 -3.28 16.14 -5.72
N GLN A 96 -3.05 17.43 -5.71
CA GLN A 96 -3.29 18.27 -6.90
C GLN A 96 -2.14 18.22 -7.87
#